data_17d52121aa02e6d45662988b586ad088
#
_entry.id   17d52121aa02e6d45662988b586ad088
#
_cell.length_a   1.000
_cell.length_b   1.000
_cell.length_c   1.000
_cell.angle_alpha   90.00
_cell.angle_beta   90.00
_cell.angle_gamma   90.00
#
_symmetry.space_group_name_H-M   'P 1'
#
loop_
_entity.id
_entity.type
_entity.pdbx_description
1 polymer ?
#
loop_
_entity_poly.entity_id
_entity_poly.type
_entity_poly.pdbx_seq_one_letter_code
_entity_poly.pdbx_strand_id
1 'polypeptide(L)'
;VGLMVVSQRPSDVSTTILSQCSNIISLRLANKTDQSVVKQLLPESLEGLMEVLPTLDVGEAVVVGDATLLPTRIKMSKPKYEPRSATIPFWARWAQPKAEVDLAAAVENMRRQSRNHEQ
;
A
#
# COMPACT_ATOMS: atom_id res chain seq x y z
N VAL A 1 0.33 -20.85 -11.60
CA VAL A 1 0.88 -19.58 -11.12
C VAL A 1 -0.28 -18.79 -10.48
N GLY A 2 -0.13 -18.35 -9.22
CA GLY A 2 -1.06 -17.47 -8.55
C GLY A 2 -0.65 -16.01 -8.76
N LEU A 3 -1.62 -15.11 -8.96
CA LEU A 3 -1.39 -13.67 -9.06
C LEU A 3 -2.09 -12.97 -7.89
N MET A 4 -1.37 -12.11 -7.19
CA MET A 4 -1.93 -11.21 -6.19
C MET A 4 -1.65 -9.77 -6.60
N VAL A 5 -2.71 -8.97 -6.70
CA VAL A 5 -2.63 -7.54 -7.00
C VAL A 5 -2.77 -6.78 -5.68
N VAL A 6 -1.83 -5.90 -5.37
CA VAL A 6 -1.85 -5.06 -4.17
C VAL A 6 -1.80 -3.60 -4.59
N SER A 7 -2.77 -2.82 -4.16
CA SER A 7 -2.84 -1.38 -4.44
C SER A 7 -3.43 -0.63 -3.26
N GLN A 8 -3.01 0.61 -3.08
CA GLN A 8 -3.63 1.54 -2.13
C GLN A 8 -4.89 2.19 -2.71
N ARG A 9 -5.01 2.20 -4.04
CA ARG A 9 -6.10 2.84 -4.76
C ARG A 9 -6.67 1.88 -5.81
N PRO A 10 -7.78 1.22 -5.51
CA PRO A 10 -8.45 0.35 -6.48
C PRO A 10 -8.80 1.05 -7.80
N SER A 11 -9.09 2.35 -7.75
CA SER A 11 -9.40 3.15 -8.95
C SER A 11 -8.24 3.27 -9.94
N ASP A 12 -7.01 3.07 -9.51
CA ASP A 12 -5.82 3.13 -10.37
C ASP A 12 -5.51 1.79 -11.03
N VAL A 13 -6.20 0.73 -10.63
CA VAL A 13 -6.04 -0.63 -11.20
C VAL A 13 -7.12 -0.87 -12.26
N SER A 14 -6.73 -1.52 -13.36
CA SER A 14 -7.69 -1.89 -14.41
C SER A 14 -8.84 -2.72 -13.83
N THR A 15 -10.07 -2.29 -14.06
CA THR A 15 -11.29 -3.01 -13.64
C THR A 15 -11.36 -4.41 -14.25
N THR A 16 -10.81 -4.59 -15.44
CA THR A 16 -10.70 -5.91 -16.08
C THR A 16 -9.85 -6.87 -15.27
N ILE A 17 -8.74 -6.40 -14.69
CA ILE A 17 -7.87 -7.22 -13.82
C ILE A 17 -8.60 -7.51 -12.50
N LEU A 18 -9.20 -6.50 -11.90
CA LEU A 18 -9.92 -6.66 -10.63
C LEU A 18 -11.08 -7.64 -10.74
N SER A 19 -11.83 -7.62 -11.85
CA SER A 19 -12.95 -8.53 -12.09
C SER A 19 -12.54 -10.00 -12.27
N GLN A 20 -11.26 -10.27 -12.53
CA GLN A 20 -10.72 -11.64 -12.61
C GLN A 20 -10.19 -12.15 -11.25
N CYS A 21 -10.21 -11.32 -10.22
CA CYS A 21 -9.79 -11.75 -8.90
C CYS A 21 -10.91 -12.54 -8.21
N SER A 22 -10.67 -13.81 -7.88
CA SER A 22 -11.61 -14.66 -7.15
C SER A 22 -11.80 -14.24 -5.70
N ASN A 23 -10.84 -13.51 -5.13
CA ASN A 23 -10.86 -13.07 -3.74
C ASN A 23 -10.43 -11.62 -3.63
N ILE A 24 -11.11 -10.89 -2.76
CA ILE A 24 -10.83 -9.48 -2.49
C ILE A 24 -10.66 -9.31 -0.98
N ILE A 25 -9.55 -8.69 -0.58
CA ILE A 25 -9.30 -8.25 0.79
C ILE A 25 -9.23 -6.73 0.76
N SER A 26 -10.25 -6.08 1.28
CA SER A 26 -10.33 -4.63 1.34
C SER A 26 -10.08 -4.12 2.76
N LEU A 27 -9.05 -3.30 2.91
CA LEU A 27 -8.83 -2.50 4.11
C LEU A 27 -9.74 -1.26 4.08
N ARG A 28 -9.60 -0.40 5.08
CA ARG A 28 -10.36 0.85 5.13
C ARG A 28 -10.19 1.69 3.87
N LEU A 29 -11.30 2.01 3.23
CA LEU A 29 -11.39 2.88 2.07
C LEU A 29 -12.24 4.10 2.41
N ALA A 30 -11.63 5.28 2.49
CA ALA A 30 -12.31 6.54 2.78
C ALA A 30 -12.81 7.25 1.51
N ASN A 31 -12.15 7.02 0.36
CA ASN A 31 -12.48 7.68 -0.90
C ASN A 31 -13.68 7.00 -1.58
N LYS A 32 -14.69 7.78 -1.93
CA LYS A 32 -15.90 7.29 -2.61
C LYS A 32 -15.64 6.66 -3.97
N THR A 33 -14.67 7.19 -4.74
CA THR A 33 -14.30 6.63 -6.04
C THR A 33 -13.74 5.21 -5.88
N ASP A 34 -12.85 5.01 -4.91
CA ASP A 34 -12.28 3.69 -4.63
C ASP A 34 -13.34 2.71 -4.10
N GLN A 35 -14.26 3.20 -3.26
CA GLN A 35 -15.41 2.41 -2.78
C GLN A 35 -16.31 1.97 -3.92
N SER A 36 -16.57 2.84 -4.90
CA SER A 36 -17.44 2.51 -6.05
C SER A 36 -16.83 1.43 -6.93
N VAL A 37 -15.51 1.43 -7.11
CA VAL A 37 -14.82 0.36 -7.85
C VAL A 37 -14.95 -0.98 -7.15
N VAL A 38 -14.71 -1.02 -5.84
CA VAL A 38 -14.88 -2.27 -5.06
C VAL A 38 -16.33 -2.71 -5.04
N LYS A 39 -17.30 -1.78 -4.93
CA LYS A 39 -18.72 -2.08 -5.00
C LYS A 39 -19.12 -2.77 -6.29
N GLN A 40 -18.60 -2.33 -7.44
CA GLN A 40 -18.90 -2.94 -8.74
C GLN A 40 -18.39 -4.38 -8.89
N LEU A 41 -17.42 -4.79 -8.06
CA LEU A 41 -16.87 -6.14 -8.07
C LEU A 41 -17.66 -7.13 -7.21
N LEU A 42 -18.59 -6.63 -6.40
CA LEU A 42 -19.34 -7.43 -5.44
C LEU A 42 -20.78 -7.66 -5.93
N PRO A 43 -21.37 -8.81 -5.59
CA PRO A 43 -22.79 -9.02 -5.80
C PRO A 43 -23.64 -7.98 -5.07
N GLU A 44 -24.77 -7.60 -5.64
CA GLU A 44 -25.72 -6.61 -5.06
C GLU A 44 -26.15 -6.98 -3.62
N SER A 45 -26.25 -8.27 -3.33
CA SER A 45 -26.59 -8.78 -1.99
C SER A 45 -25.60 -8.36 -0.89
N LEU A 46 -24.42 -7.88 -1.26
CA LEU A 46 -23.33 -7.49 -0.36
C LEU A 46 -23.13 -5.96 -0.28
N GLU A 47 -24.02 -5.18 -0.85
CA GLU A 47 -23.91 -3.72 -0.83
C GLU A 47 -23.83 -3.12 0.59
N GLY A 48 -24.57 -3.67 1.55
CA GLY A 48 -24.50 -3.25 2.94
C GLY A 48 -23.13 -3.40 3.58
N LEU A 49 -22.30 -4.31 3.06
CA LEU A 49 -20.94 -4.50 3.54
C LEU A 49 -20.02 -3.33 3.13
N MET A 50 -20.36 -2.63 2.06
CA MET A 50 -19.61 -1.47 1.57
C MET A 50 -19.68 -0.26 2.52
N GLU A 51 -20.78 -0.12 3.24
CA GLU A 51 -20.96 0.96 4.22
C GLU A 51 -20.01 0.80 5.42
N VAL A 52 -19.49 -0.40 5.64
CA VAL A 52 -18.53 -0.69 6.71
C VAL A 52 -17.10 -0.28 6.31
N LEU A 53 -16.74 -0.25 5.02
CA LEU A 53 -15.38 0.01 4.57
C LEU A 53 -14.76 1.32 5.08
N PRO A 54 -15.47 2.47 5.09
CA PRO A 54 -14.90 3.70 5.63
C PRO A 54 -14.76 3.69 7.15
N THR A 55 -15.50 2.81 7.85
CA THR A 55 -15.53 2.72 9.32
C THR A 55 -14.57 1.70 9.90
N LEU A 56 -13.89 0.92 9.04
CA LEU A 56 -12.90 -0.06 9.48
C LEU A 56 -11.76 0.61 10.26
N ASP A 57 -11.36 -0.03 11.34
CA ASP A 57 -10.22 0.39 12.15
C ASP A 57 -8.88 -0.07 11.54
N VAL A 58 -7.80 0.42 12.10
CA VAL A 58 -6.45 0.01 11.70
C VAL A 58 -6.26 -1.51 11.88
N GLY A 59 -5.84 -2.18 10.81
CA GLY A 59 -5.66 -3.63 10.79
C GLY A 59 -6.95 -4.41 10.63
N GLU A 60 -8.08 -3.77 10.36
CA GLU A 60 -9.31 -4.45 9.98
C GLU A 60 -9.45 -4.51 8.47
N ALA A 61 -10.05 -5.58 8.00
CA ALA A 61 -10.34 -5.81 6.61
C ALA A 61 -11.66 -6.53 6.41
N VAL A 62 -12.25 -6.35 5.25
CA VAL A 62 -13.35 -7.16 4.73
C VAL A 62 -12.78 -8.13 3.70
N VAL A 63 -13.08 -9.41 3.86
CA VAL A 63 -12.68 -10.47 2.93
C VAL A 63 -13.93 -10.99 2.23
N VAL A 64 -13.84 -11.06 0.90
CA VAL A 64 -14.93 -11.53 0.03
C VAL A 64 -14.33 -12.41 -1.06
N GLY A 65 -15.02 -13.48 -1.41
CA GLY A 65 -14.64 -14.38 -2.50
C GLY A 65 -14.60 -15.83 -2.07
N ASP A 66 -14.03 -16.67 -2.93
CA ASP A 66 -14.03 -18.13 -2.78
C ASP A 66 -13.26 -18.64 -1.57
N ALA A 67 -12.37 -17.82 -0.99
CA ALA A 67 -11.62 -18.18 0.20
C ALA A 67 -12.45 -18.16 1.50
N THR A 68 -13.65 -17.58 1.46
CA THR A 68 -14.56 -17.47 2.61
C THR A 68 -15.97 -17.90 2.24
N LEU A 69 -16.61 -18.70 3.10
CA LEU A 69 -18.01 -19.12 2.87
C LEU A 69 -18.98 -17.92 2.84
N LEU A 70 -18.67 -16.89 3.62
CA LEU A 70 -19.44 -15.66 3.71
C LEU A 70 -18.48 -14.48 3.78
N PRO A 71 -18.87 -13.32 3.22
CA PRO A 71 -18.13 -12.07 3.42
C PRO A 71 -17.94 -11.80 4.90
N THR A 72 -16.69 -11.59 5.29
CA THR A 72 -16.32 -11.54 6.70
C THR A 72 -15.44 -10.34 6.99
N ARG A 73 -15.77 -9.60 8.07
CA ARG A 73 -14.86 -8.61 8.65
C ARG A 73 -13.87 -9.33 9.54
N ILE A 74 -12.60 -9.11 9.31
CA ILE A 74 -11.51 -9.71 10.06
C ILE A 74 -10.63 -8.64 10.71
N LYS A 75 -9.99 -9.00 11.82
CA LYS A 75 -8.89 -8.24 12.43
C LYS A 75 -7.60 -8.97 12.15
N MET A 76 -6.70 -8.33 11.41
CA MET A 76 -5.39 -8.88 11.11
C MET A 76 -4.47 -8.76 12.32
N SER A 77 -3.72 -9.81 12.61
CA SER A 77 -2.67 -9.77 13.63
C SER A 77 -1.51 -8.89 13.15
N LYS A 78 -0.82 -8.26 14.08
CA LYS A 78 0.43 -7.57 13.73
C LYS A 78 1.43 -8.59 13.18
N PRO A 79 2.21 -8.22 12.16
CA PRO A 79 3.23 -9.10 11.62
C PRO A 79 4.27 -9.41 12.69
N LYS A 80 4.80 -10.64 12.68
CA LYS A 80 5.85 -11.09 13.62
C LYS A 80 7.10 -10.20 13.55
N TYR A 81 7.39 -9.67 12.38
CA TYR A 81 8.49 -8.73 12.15
C TYR A 81 7.90 -7.38 11.79
N GLU A 82 8.21 -6.37 12.59
CA GLU A 82 7.76 -5.01 12.30
C GLU A 82 8.42 -4.50 11.01
N PRO A 83 7.64 -3.96 10.07
CA PRO A 83 8.21 -3.36 8.87
C PRO A 83 9.09 -2.18 9.28
N ARG A 84 10.33 -2.12 8.77
CA ARG A 84 11.26 -1.01 9.00
C ARG A 84 10.88 0.25 8.21
N SER A 85 9.62 0.56 8.14
CA SER A 85 9.06 1.72 7.43
C SER A 85 8.76 2.88 8.39
N ALA A 86 9.57 3.06 9.43
CA ALA A 86 9.43 4.20 10.32
C ALA A 86 9.68 5.50 9.55
N THR A 87 8.76 6.44 9.64
CA THR A 87 9.00 7.83 9.21
C THR A 87 10.27 8.31 9.90
N ILE A 88 11.26 8.73 9.12
CA ILE A 88 12.52 9.24 9.65
C ILE A 88 12.18 10.38 10.62
N PRO A 89 12.61 10.32 11.90
CA PRO A 89 12.39 11.41 12.84
C PRO A 89 13.25 12.61 12.39
N PHE A 90 12.70 13.40 11.50
CA PHE A 90 13.38 14.46 10.76
C PHE A 90 14.04 15.46 11.73
N TRP A 91 13.31 15.86 12.78
CA TRP A 91 13.79 16.79 13.78
C TRP A 91 14.94 16.24 14.62
N ALA A 92 14.86 14.96 15.00
CA ALA A 92 15.95 14.33 15.77
C ALA A 92 17.23 14.17 14.93
N ARG A 93 17.09 13.89 13.62
CA ARG A 93 18.24 13.83 12.71
C ARG A 93 18.83 15.20 12.39
N TRP A 94 18.00 16.23 12.33
CA TRP A 94 18.49 17.60 12.13
C TRP A 94 19.21 18.16 13.34
N ALA A 95 18.85 17.73 14.54
CA ALA A 95 19.51 18.12 15.78
C ALA A 95 20.85 17.39 16.01
N GLN A 96 21.12 16.30 15.28
CA GLN A 96 22.40 15.61 15.37
C GLN A 96 23.45 16.39 14.58
N PRO A 97 24.67 16.63 15.16
CA PRO A 97 25.76 17.20 14.40
C PRO A 97 26.02 16.30 13.20
N LYS A 98 25.95 16.89 12.00
CA LYS A 98 26.29 16.17 10.76
C LYS A 98 27.70 15.62 10.92
N ALA A 99 27.88 14.32 10.70
CA ALA A 99 29.20 13.77 10.41
C ALA A 99 29.83 14.67 9.33
N GLU A 100 31.07 15.10 9.53
CA GLU A 100 31.79 15.89 8.54
C GLU A 100 31.72 15.16 7.21
N VAL A 101 30.89 15.68 6.32
CA VAL A 101 30.86 15.19 4.96
C VAL A 101 32.07 15.82 4.30
N ASP A 102 33.06 15.01 3.92
CA ASP A 102 34.17 15.45 3.10
C ASP A 102 33.63 15.90 1.72
N LEU A 103 33.32 17.19 1.64
CA LEU A 103 32.80 17.80 0.41
C LEU A 103 33.78 17.68 -0.76
N ALA A 104 35.10 17.65 -0.47
CA ALA A 104 36.13 17.49 -1.48
C ALA A 104 36.04 16.09 -2.13
N ALA A 105 35.93 15.06 -1.28
CA ALA A 105 35.73 13.69 -1.78
C ALA A 105 34.41 13.50 -2.54
N ALA A 106 33.32 14.13 -2.08
CA ALA A 106 32.03 14.08 -2.75
C ALA A 106 32.08 14.74 -4.16
N VAL A 107 32.69 15.91 -4.28
CA VAL A 107 32.87 16.61 -5.54
C VAL A 107 33.79 15.84 -6.50
N GLU A 108 34.85 15.24 -6.01
CA GLU A 108 35.74 14.38 -6.79
C GLU A 108 35.01 13.17 -7.37
N ASN A 109 34.18 12.50 -6.57
CA ASN A 109 33.36 11.38 -7.01
C ASN A 109 32.34 11.79 -8.08
N MET A 110 31.69 12.94 -7.93
CA MET A 110 30.77 13.48 -8.95
C MET A 110 31.51 13.76 -10.27
N ARG A 111 32.70 14.35 -10.24
CA ARG A 111 33.52 14.62 -11.44
C ARG A 111 33.96 13.33 -12.13
N ARG A 112 34.29 12.27 -11.39
CA ARG A 112 34.63 10.96 -11.96
C ARG A 112 33.43 10.31 -12.66
N GLN A 113 32.24 10.43 -12.09
CA GLN A 113 31.03 9.91 -12.73
C GLN A 113 30.69 10.62 -14.02
N SER A 114 30.86 11.95 -14.11
CA SER A 114 30.62 12.72 -15.34
C SER A 114 31.56 12.30 -16.48
N ARG A 115 32.84 12.02 -16.18
CA ARG A 115 33.82 11.59 -17.20
C ARG A 115 33.56 10.22 -17.79
N ASN A 116 32.92 9.32 -17.03
CA ASN A 116 32.58 7.97 -17.51
C ASN A 116 31.33 7.96 -18.41
N HIS A 117 30.59 9.05 -18.51
CA HIS A 117 29.43 9.18 -19.42
C HIS A 117 29.77 9.81 -20.78
N GLU A 118 31.00 10.28 -20.97
CA GLU A 118 31.46 10.90 -22.24
C GLU A 118 32.32 9.96 -23.10
N GLN A 119 32.41 8.67 -22.75
CA GLN A 119 33.01 7.60 -23.55
C GLN A 119 31.90 6.60 -23.94
#